data_dedd00f85cc530a7b4c8d24ab0538db6
#
_entry.id   dedd00f85cc530a7b4c8d24ab0538db6
#
_cell.length_a   1.000
_cell.length_b   1.000
_cell.length_c   1.000
_cell.angle_alpha   90.00
_cell.angle_beta   90.00
_cell.angle_gamma   90.00
#
_symmetry.space_group_name_H-M   'P 1'
#
loop_
_entity.id
_entity.type
_entity.pdbx_description
1 polymer ?
#
loop_
_entity_poly.entity_id
_entity_poly.type
_entity_poly.pdbx_seq_one_letter_code
_entity_poly.pdbx_strand_id
1 'polypeptide(L)'
;MKLLSRYLIIRLTVMSAYALLALLALYNFIDLLSEKTGIGNYTFWHAVQFTLLQTPARAYLLMPLATLIGGLLALSQLSSNSELAVMKTSGWHISRFIGTIVQFSFIFAVITVLLGEWIAPQLSSYADNMKSTARSGQLSSTRNGVWIKQPD
;
A
#
# COMPACT_ATOMS: atom_id res chain seq x y z
N MET A 1 21.05 -24.11 11.41
CA MET A 1 21.25 -23.14 10.31
C MET A 1 19.95 -22.66 9.66
N LYS A 2 18.90 -23.47 9.54
CA LYS A 2 17.56 -23.03 9.03
C LYS A 2 16.87 -22.00 9.96
N LEU A 3 17.19 -22.01 11.25
CA LEU A 3 16.61 -21.09 12.24
C LEU A 3 17.06 -19.65 12.02
N LEU A 4 18.34 -19.40 11.73
CA LEU A 4 18.88 -18.06 11.48
C LEU A 4 18.28 -17.43 10.20
N SER A 5 18.19 -18.20 9.11
CA SER A 5 17.55 -17.71 7.87
C SER A 5 16.07 -17.40 8.10
N ARG A 6 15.34 -18.26 8.83
CA ARG A 6 13.94 -18.03 9.18
C ARG A 6 13.77 -16.78 10.04
N TYR A 7 14.63 -16.61 11.03
CA TYR A 7 14.61 -15.42 11.88
C TYR A 7 14.82 -14.13 11.06
N LEU A 8 15.81 -14.13 10.16
CA LEU A 8 16.10 -12.98 9.31
C LEU A 8 14.91 -12.66 8.38
N ILE A 9 14.30 -13.65 7.74
CA ILE A 9 13.13 -13.46 6.87
C ILE A 9 11.97 -12.86 7.69
N ILE A 10 11.68 -13.38 8.87
CA ILE A 10 10.61 -12.86 9.72
C ILE A 10 10.89 -11.40 10.11
N ARG A 11 12.12 -11.09 10.49
CA ARG A 11 12.52 -9.70 10.85
C ARG A 11 12.34 -8.75 9.67
N LEU A 12 12.83 -9.12 8.50
CA LEU A 12 12.69 -8.35 7.27
C LEU A 12 11.20 -8.14 6.91
N THR A 13 10.39 -9.22 6.97
CA THR A 13 8.96 -9.16 6.67
C THR A 13 8.21 -8.24 7.63
N VAL A 14 8.45 -8.36 8.94
CA VAL A 14 7.79 -7.55 9.95
C VAL A 14 8.14 -6.07 9.77
N MET A 15 9.42 -5.74 9.57
CA MET A 15 9.84 -4.35 9.36
C MET A 15 9.31 -3.76 8.05
N SER A 16 9.26 -4.56 6.97
CA SER A 16 8.66 -4.12 5.71
C SER A 16 7.15 -3.93 5.83
N ALA A 17 6.46 -4.78 6.61
CA ALA A 17 5.05 -4.60 6.90
C ALA A 17 4.77 -3.33 7.72
N TYR A 18 5.58 -3.03 8.73
CA TYR A 18 5.47 -1.76 9.47
C TYR A 18 5.73 -0.55 8.57
N ALA A 19 6.74 -0.59 7.71
CA ALA A 19 7.02 0.47 6.75
C ALA A 19 5.84 0.67 5.78
N LEU A 20 5.25 -0.42 5.27
CA LEU A 20 4.08 -0.38 4.39
C LEU A 20 2.87 0.24 5.11
N LEU A 21 2.58 -0.19 6.33
CA LEU A 21 1.47 0.38 7.12
C LEU A 21 1.66 1.87 7.39
N ALA A 22 2.87 2.30 7.73
CA ALA A 22 3.18 3.71 7.96
C ALA A 22 2.99 4.55 6.68
N LEU A 23 3.47 4.05 5.53
CA LEU A 23 3.30 4.73 4.24
C LEU A 23 1.84 4.76 3.82
N LEU A 24 1.08 3.68 4.00
CA LEU A 24 -0.35 3.63 3.70
C LEU A 24 -1.14 4.58 4.60
N ALA A 25 -0.84 4.63 5.89
CA ALA A 25 -1.49 5.54 6.81
C ALA A 25 -1.27 6.99 6.40
N LEU A 26 -0.02 7.35 6.07
CA LEU A 26 0.33 8.69 5.59
C LEU A 26 -0.40 9.03 4.27
N TYR A 27 -0.37 8.11 3.31
CA TYR A 27 -1.01 8.31 2.02
C TYR A 27 -2.53 8.47 2.16
N ASN A 28 -3.18 7.58 2.91
CA ASN A 28 -4.61 7.65 3.16
C ASN A 28 -5.00 8.92 3.92
N PHE A 29 -4.16 9.40 4.83
CA PHE A 29 -4.40 10.65 5.55
C PHE A 29 -4.36 11.86 4.62
N ILE A 30 -3.35 11.94 3.74
CA ILE A 30 -3.24 13.01 2.73
C ILE A 30 -4.45 12.99 1.78
N ASP A 31 -4.87 11.81 1.39
CA ASP A 31 -6.01 11.62 0.49
C ASP A 31 -7.32 12.09 1.11
N LEU A 32 -7.57 11.73 2.38
CA LEU A 32 -8.73 12.21 3.12
C LEU A 32 -8.76 13.75 3.26
N LEU A 33 -7.60 14.38 3.44
CA LEU A 33 -7.51 15.84 3.47
C LEU A 33 -7.75 16.48 2.10
N SER A 34 -7.39 15.79 1.04
CA SER A 34 -7.53 16.27 -0.35
C SER A 34 -8.96 16.05 -0.90
N GLU A 35 -9.71 15.11 -0.33
CA GLU A 35 -11.06 14.82 -0.76
C GLU A 35 -11.98 15.95 -0.29
N LYS A 36 -12.52 16.72 -1.26
CA LYS A 36 -13.46 17.80 -0.98
C LYS A 36 -14.79 17.20 -0.51
N THR A 37 -14.97 17.13 0.79
CA THR A 37 -16.25 16.80 1.42
C THR A 37 -17.20 17.99 1.32
N GLY A 38 -18.45 17.74 0.96
CA GLY A 38 -19.48 18.81 0.93
C GLY A 38 -20.01 19.16 -0.46
N ILE A 39 -19.66 18.42 -1.50
CA ILE A 39 -20.25 18.55 -2.83
C ILE A 39 -21.32 17.46 -2.99
N GLY A 40 -22.59 17.81 -2.86
CA GLY A 40 -23.72 16.90 -2.95
C GLY A 40 -23.88 15.97 -1.75
N ASN A 41 -24.34 14.74 -1.99
CA ASN A 41 -24.51 13.70 -0.96
C ASN A 41 -23.20 13.01 -0.53
N TYR A 42 -22.03 13.58 -0.83
CA TYR A 42 -20.72 13.02 -0.54
C TYR A 42 -20.36 13.32 0.93
N THR A 43 -20.76 12.40 1.80
CA THR A 43 -20.53 12.47 3.24
C THR A 43 -19.10 11.96 3.56
N PHE A 44 -18.48 12.44 4.63
CA PHE A 44 -17.20 11.99 5.16
C PHE A 44 -17.09 10.44 5.22
N TRP A 45 -18.17 9.74 5.54
CA TRP A 45 -18.22 8.29 5.57
C TRP A 45 -17.99 7.65 4.19
N HIS A 46 -18.51 8.25 3.12
CA HIS A 46 -18.26 7.79 1.75
C HIS A 46 -16.80 8.00 1.34
N ALA A 47 -16.18 9.11 1.77
CA ALA A 47 -14.77 9.36 1.55
C ALA A 47 -13.88 8.30 2.23
N VAL A 48 -14.19 7.94 3.47
CA VAL A 48 -13.48 6.89 4.21
C VAL A 48 -13.63 5.53 3.52
N GLN A 49 -14.85 5.15 3.12
CA GLN A 49 -15.08 3.89 2.39
C GLN A 49 -14.30 3.85 1.07
N PHE A 50 -14.34 4.92 0.30
CA PHE A 50 -13.61 5.03 -0.96
C PHE A 50 -12.10 4.88 -0.75
N THR A 51 -11.54 5.58 0.23
CA THR A 51 -10.12 5.51 0.58
C THR A 51 -9.71 4.10 1.02
N LEU A 52 -10.55 3.42 1.81
CA LEU A 52 -10.30 2.04 2.23
C LEU A 52 -10.35 1.05 1.06
N LEU A 53 -11.29 1.22 0.13
CA LEU A 53 -11.36 0.36 -1.06
C LEU A 53 -10.16 0.55 -2.00
N GLN A 54 -9.58 1.74 -2.04
CA GLN A 54 -8.38 2.04 -2.84
C GLN A 54 -7.07 1.62 -2.16
N THR A 55 -7.09 1.32 -0.86
CA THR A 55 -5.89 0.94 -0.10
C THR A 55 -5.09 -0.21 -0.73
N PRO A 56 -5.68 -1.30 -1.26
CA PRO A 56 -4.91 -2.38 -1.89
C PRO A 56 -4.17 -1.94 -3.17
N ALA A 57 -4.78 -1.08 -3.99
CA ALA A 57 -4.12 -0.54 -5.18
C ALA A 57 -2.92 0.35 -4.80
N ARG A 58 -3.05 1.13 -3.72
CA ARG A 58 -1.97 1.95 -3.17
C ARG A 58 -0.89 1.10 -2.53
N ALA A 59 -1.27 0.03 -1.82
CA ALA A 59 -0.32 -0.93 -1.27
C ALA A 59 0.59 -1.50 -2.35
N TYR A 60 0.03 -1.89 -3.49
CA TYR A 60 0.80 -2.34 -4.65
C TYR A 60 1.88 -1.33 -5.08
N LEU A 61 1.51 -0.05 -5.22
CA LEU A 61 2.44 1.02 -5.63
C LEU A 61 3.52 1.29 -4.58
N LEU A 62 3.18 1.17 -3.28
CA LEU A 62 4.08 1.46 -2.17
C LEU A 62 4.94 0.25 -1.75
N MET A 63 4.59 -0.96 -2.20
CA MET A 63 5.27 -2.21 -1.83
C MET A 63 6.80 -2.16 -2.08
N PRO A 64 7.31 -1.73 -3.25
CA PRO A 64 8.75 -1.69 -3.50
C PRO A 64 9.47 -0.74 -2.53
N LEU A 65 8.89 0.44 -2.28
CA LEU A 65 9.44 1.43 -1.35
C LEU A 65 9.39 0.93 0.10
N ALA A 66 8.29 0.32 0.51
CA ALA A 66 8.13 -0.26 1.83
C ALA A 66 9.12 -1.40 2.09
N THR A 67 9.36 -2.26 1.09
CA THR A 67 10.33 -3.34 1.17
C THR A 67 11.75 -2.81 1.32
N LEU A 68 12.10 -1.74 0.61
CA LEU A 68 13.41 -1.11 0.70
C LEU A 68 13.62 -0.46 2.06
N ILE A 69 12.68 0.37 2.52
CA ILE A 69 12.76 1.04 3.82
C ILE A 69 12.76 0.01 4.96
N GLY A 70 11.84 -0.95 4.92
CA GLY A 70 11.72 -1.98 5.95
C GLY A 70 12.95 -2.89 5.98
N GLY A 71 13.51 -3.23 4.82
CA GLY A 71 14.76 -3.98 4.72
C GLY A 71 15.94 -3.24 5.34
N LEU A 72 16.10 -1.95 5.03
CA LEU A 72 17.13 -1.11 5.63
C LEU A 72 16.98 -1.00 7.14
N LEU A 73 15.77 -0.76 7.63
CA LEU A 73 15.49 -0.69 9.08
C LEU A 73 15.79 -2.01 9.79
N ALA A 74 15.38 -3.13 9.21
CA ALA A 74 15.67 -4.44 9.75
C ALA A 74 17.17 -4.71 9.86
N LEU A 75 17.91 -4.45 8.79
CA LEU A 75 19.36 -4.64 8.76
C LEU A 75 20.09 -3.68 9.71
N SER A 76 19.65 -2.44 9.80
CA SER A 76 20.17 -1.44 10.73
C SER A 76 19.99 -1.90 12.18
N GLN A 77 18.81 -2.40 12.56
CA GLN A 77 18.54 -2.92 13.89
C GLN A 77 19.38 -4.17 14.21
N LEU A 78 19.53 -5.10 13.25
CA LEU A 78 20.38 -6.27 13.45
C LEU A 78 21.85 -5.86 13.66
N SER A 79 22.29 -4.82 12.98
CA SER A 79 23.64 -4.28 13.12
C SER A 79 23.85 -3.60 14.47
N SER A 80 22.91 -2.73 14.88
CA SER A 80 22.99 -1.99 16.15
C SER A 80 22.94 -2.91 17.37
N ASN A 81 22.18 -4.00 17.30
CA ASN A 81 22.08 -5.00 18.36
C ASN A 81 23.24 -6.01 18.36
N SER A 82 24.28 -5.82 17.52
CA SER A 82 25.39 -6.76 17.34
C SER A 82 24.97 -8.17 16.89
N GLU A 83 23.71 -8.37 16.50
CA GLU A 83 23.21 -9.67 16.05
C GLU A 83 23.91 -10.13 14.78
N LEU A 84 24.26 -9.20 13.87
CA LEU A 84 25.05 -9.48 12.68
C LEU A 84 26.46 -9.97 12.99
N ALA A 85 27.09 -9.43 14.05
CA ALA A 85 28.41 -9.87 14.50
C ALA A 85 28.32 -11.30 15.05
N VAL A 86 27.32 -11.60 15.86
CA VAL A 86 27.08 -12.95 16.41
C VAL A 86 26.79 -13.96 15.30
N MET A 87 26.03 -13.58 14.27
CA MET A 87 25.78 -14.44 13.11
C MET A 87 27.07 -14.75 12.33
N LYS A 88 27.97 -13.77 12.16
CA LYS A 88 29.25 -13.97 11.51
C LYS A 88 30.17 -14.88 12.31
N THR A 89 30.26 -14.68 13.63
CA THR A 89 31.13 -15.49 14.53
C THR A 89 30.64 -16.93 14.68
N SER A 90 29.32 -17.16 14.52
CA SER A 90 28.72 -18.51 14.52
C SER A 90 28.97 -19.31 13.23
N GLY A 91 29.81 -18.80 12.31
CA GLY A 91 30.16 -19.49 11.07
C GLY A 91 29.12 -19.39 9.95
N TRP A 92 28.20 -18.40 10.04
CA TRP A 92 27.24 -18.18 8.98
C TRP A 92 27.88 -17.45 7.80
N HIS A 93 28.09 -18.18 6.68
CA HIS A 93 28.72 -17.64 5.48
C HIS A 93 27.89 -16.48 4.87
N ILE A 94 28.60 -15.44 4.43
CA ILE A 94 28.01 -14.24 3.81
C ILE A 94 27.11 -14.58 2.60
N SER A 95 27.45 -15.62 1.85
CA SER A 95 26.65 -16.09 0.72
C SER A 95 25.23 -16.56 1.11
N ARG A 96 25.09 -17.20 2.29
CA ARG A 96 23.79 -17.61 2.81
C ARG A 96 22.97 -16.41 3.29
N PHE A 97 23.64 -15.42 3.87
CA PHE A 97 23.01 -14.16 4.28
C PHE A 97 22.40 -13.45 3.06
N ILE A 98 23.21 -13.27 2.00
CA ILE A 98 22.76 -12.69 0.73
C ILE A 98 21.63 -13.53 0.12
N GLY A 99 21.77 -14.85 0.08
CA GLY A 99 20.75 -15.76 -0.44
C GLY A 99 19.41 -15.63 0.30
N THR A 100 19.44 -15.40 1.62
CA THR A 100 18.23 -15.18 2.43
C THR A 100 17.56 -13.86 2.08
N ILE A 101 18.33 -12.79 1.86
CA ILE A 101 17.79 -11.48 1.44
C ILE A 101 17.17 -11.58 0.04
N VAL A 102 17.83 -12.25 -0.90
CA VAL A 102 17.32 -12.48 -2.25
C VAL A 102 16.01 -13.28 -2.22
N GLN A 103 15.96 -14.32 -1.40
CA GLN A 103 14.74 -15.12 -1.21
C GLN A 103 13.59 -14.27 -0.65
N PHE A 104 13.86 -13.43 0.36
CA PHE A 104 12.89 -12.50 0.90
C PHE A 104 12.37 -11.52 -0.18
N SER A 105 13.30 -10.90 -0.93
CA SER A 105 12.94 -9.97 -2.02
C SER A 105 12.10 -10.64 -3.11
N PHE A 106 12.41 -11.88 -3.45
CA PHE A 106 11.65 -12.67 -4.42
C PHE A 106 10.21 -12.95 -3.92
N ILE A 107 10.05 -13.35 -2.65
CA ILE A 107 8.73 -13.56 -2.04
C ILE A 107 7.90 -12.28 -2.08
N PHE A 108 8.50 -11.14 -1.70
CA PHE A 108 7.80 -9.85 -1.73
C PHE A 108 7.45 -9.41 -3.16
N ALA A 109 8.33 -9.65 -4.15
CA ALA A 109 8.04 -9.38 -5.55
C ALA A 109 6.83 -10.18 -6.05
N VAL A 110 6.76 -11.47 -5.72
CA VAL A 110 5.61 -12.33 -6.08
C VAL A 110 4.32 -11.83 -5.42
N ILE A 111 4.37 -11.49 -4.13
CA ILE A 111 3.21 -10.92 -3.41
C ILE A 111 2.77 -9.61 -4.07
N THR A 112 3.71 -8.75 -4.44
CA THR A 112 3.42 -7.47 -5.11
C THR A 112 2.71 -7.68 -6.44
N VAL A 113 3.17 -8.61 -7.27
CA VAL A 113 2.54 -8.94 -8.55
C VAL A 113 1.12 -9.49 -8.34
N LEU A 114 0.94 -10.43 -7.41
CA LEU A 114 -0.38 -10.99 -7.10
C LEU A 114 -1.36 -9.92 -6.61
N LEU A 115 -0.91 -9.00 -5.75
CA LEU A 115 -1.73 -7.88 -5.31
C LEU A 115 -2.10 -6.93 -6.46
N GLY A 116 -1.13 -6.64 -7.33
CA GLY A 116 -1.33 -5.73 -8.46
C GLY A 116 -2.22 -6.28 -9.55
N GLU A 117 -2.09 -7.55 -9.88
CA GLU A 117 -2.83 -8.14 -11.00
C GLU A 117 -4.22 -8.64 -10.60
N TRP A 118 -4.40 -9.13 -9.37
CA TRP A 118 -5.65 -9.77 -8.97
C TRP A 118 -6.51 -8.91 -8.05
N ILE A 119 -5.94 -8.28 -7.05
CA ILE A 119 -6.70 -7.59 -6.00
C ILE A 119 -6.93 -6.12 -6.36
N ALA A 120 -5.90 -5.42 -6.82
CA ALA A 120 -5.98 -4.00 -7.11
C ALA A 120 -7.04 -3.64 -8.17
N PRO A 121 -7.14 -4.30 -9.35
CA PRO A 121 -8.10 -3.92 -10.38
C PRO A 121 -9.55 -4.21 -9.97
N GLN A 122 -9.81 -5.26 -9.20
CA GLN A 122 -11.16 -5.58 -8.75
C GLN A 122 -11.68 -4.53 -7.77
N LEU A 123 -10.87 -4.14 -6.78
CA LEU A 123 -11.29 -3.17 -5.77
C LEU A 123 -11.32 -1.73 -6.30
N SER A 124 -10.43 -1.35 -7.21
CA SER A 124 -10.46 -0.02 -7.83
C SER A 124 -11.69 0.17 -8.71
N SER A 125 -12.11 -0.84 -9.48
CA SER A 125 -13.33 -0.77 -10.28
C SER A 125 -14.60 -0.63 -9.42
N TYR A 126 -14.66 -1.28 -8.26
CA TYR A 126 -15.76 -1.07 -7.30
C TYR A 126 -15.75 0.34 -6.72
N ALA A 127 -14.57 0.88 -6.37
CA ALA A 127 -14.42 2.23 -5.84
C ALA A 127 -14.85 3.29 -6.87
N ASP A 128 -14.45 3.14 -8.14
CA ASP A 128 -14.80 4.06 -9.22
C ASP A 128 -16.30 4.01 -9.55
N ASN A 129 -16.92 2.83 -9.51
CA ASN A 129 -18.35 2.67 -9.68
C ASN A 129 -19.15 3.34 -8.55
N MET A 130 -18.73 3.24 -7.31
CA MET A 130 -19.34 3.95 -6.19
C MET A 130 -19.22 5.48 -6.36
N LYS A 131 -18.06 5.96 -6.79
CA LYS A 131 -17.83 7.40 -7.02
C LYS A 131 -18.64 7.93 -8.19
N SER A 132 -18.76 7.19 -9.28
CA SER A 132 -19.56 7.56 -10.44
C SER A 132 -21.05 7.58 -10.13
N THR A 133 -21.56 6.62 -9.36
CA THR A 133 -22.97 6.56 -8.94
C THR A 133 -23.31 7.71 -7.99
N ALA A 134 -22.42 8.05 -7.06
CA ALA A 134 -22.61 9.19 -6.16
C ALA A 134 -22.57 10.55 -6.90
N ARG A 135 -21.79 10.66 -8.00
CA ARG A 135 -21.73 11.86 -8.84
C ARG A 135 -22.82 11.92 -9.91
N SER A 136 -23.26 10.82 -10.48
CA SER A 136 -24.29 10.80 -11.53
C SER A 136 -25.67 11.20 -11.00
N GLY A 137 -25.96 10.98 -9.72
CA GLY A 137 -27.12 11.54 -9.06
C GLY A 137 -27.19 13.08 -9.09
N GLN A 138 -26.03 13.73 -9.27
CA GLN A 138 -25.91 15.19 -9.33
C GLN A 138 -26.10 15.75 -10.74
N LEU A 139 -25.67 15.01 -11.76
CA LEU A 139 -25.81 15.45 -13.16
C LEU A 139 -27.26 15.35 -13.66
N SER A 140 -28.07 14.43 -13.14
CA SER A 140 -29.48 14.34 -13.48
C SER A 140 -30.29 15.47 -12.85
N SER A 141 -29.89 16.00 -11.70
CA SER A 141 -30.53 17.15 -11.05
C SER A 141 -30.21 18.48 -11.77
N THR A 142 -29.04 18.60 -12.35
CA THR A 142 -28.62 19.81 -13.08
C THR A 142 -29.16 19.82 -14.52
N ARG A 143 -29.46 18.65 -15.10
CA ARG A 143 -29.94 18.54 -16.49
C ARG A 143 -31.39 18.97 -16.67
N ASN A 144 -32.17 19.10 -15.61
CA ASN A 144 -33.58 19.55 -15.67
C ASN A 144 -33.75 21.08 -15.58
N GLY A 145 -32.67 21.87 -15.61
CA GLY A 145 -32.73 23.32 -15.36
C GLY A 145 -32.14 24.24 -16.41
N VAL A 146 -31.65 23.76 -17.55
CA VAL A 146 -31.10 24.68 -18.57
C VAL A 146 -31.91 24.61 -19.84
N TRP A 147 -33.03 25.29 -19.87
CA TRP A 147 -33.67 25.73 -21.09
C TRP A 147 -32.92 26.95 -21.61
N ILE A 148 -31.99 26.75 -22.55
CA ILE A 148 -31.42 27.88 -23.31
C ILE A 148 -32.50 28.36 -24.26
N LYS A 149 -33.12 29.49 -23.89
CA LYS A 149 -34.00 30.24 -24.82
C LYS A 149 -33.08 30.85 -25.88
N GLN A 150 -33.20 30.36 -27.11
CA GLN A 150 -32.54 30.93 -28.27
C GLN A 150 -33.29 32.20 -28.64
N PRO A 151 -32.65 33.39 -28.72
CA PRO A 151 -33.30 34.56 -29.26
C PRO A 151 -33.38 34.49 -30.78
N ASP A 152 -34.54 34.79 -31.32
CA ASP A 152 -34.79 35.04 -32.74
C ASP A 152 -34.00 36.25 -33.25
#